data_58aea7f3a046dd5222305fd788ce9e82
#
_entry.id   58aea7f3a046dd5222305fd788ce9e82
#
_cell.length_a   1.000
_cell.length_b   1.000
_cell.length_c   1.000
_cell.angle_alpha   90.00
_cell.angle_beta   90.00
_cell.angle_gamma   90.00
#
_symmetry.space_group_name_H-M   'P 1'
#
loop_
_entity.id
_entity.type
_entity.pdbx_description
1 polymer ?
#
loop_
_entity_poly.entity_id
_entity_poly.type
_entity_poly.pdbx_seq_one_letter_code
_entity_poly.pdbx_strand_id
1 'polypeptide(L)'
;AVLEGCGYLARAAFLMDRLLVGVGLSGKSFIPLLSSFACAIPGIMAARTIENRRDRLLTILVAPLMSCSARLPVYLLLCSAFVPNVAVGNSWIRLPAVVLASMYLIGVLVAAIVAFILSRTIFRGPPQPFVLELPSWRWPQFAVVAERVREAAVSFLKNAGTLILAVSIVVWALGSFPRPVLEAGANPETAEEQGEALRQSFLGQAGRLIEPVVKPLGWDWRIGCAAVASFPAREVVLGVLGVIYNLGDVDPGEEEGAGMLIRQLRAATWDGTDRKVFTLPVALSIMVFFALCAQCASTLVIIGKETASWFWPLVSFTYMTALAWIGAFFVFQIGTALGW
;
A
#
# COMPACT_ATOMS: atom_id res chain seq x y z
N ALA A 1 13.33 -7.14 -17.31
CA ALA A 1 14.46 -7.76 -17.99
C ALA A 1 14.06 -8.39 -19.34
N VAL A 2 13.10 -9.35 -19.40
CA VAL A 2 12.69 -10.00 -20.67
C VAL A 2 12.11 -9.00 -21.67
N LEU A 3 11.10 -8.24 -21.28
CA LEU A 3 10.45 -7.22 -22.11
C LEU A 3 11.40 -6.06 -22.50
N GLU A 4 12.39 -5.79 -21.70
CA GLU A 4 13.43 -4.83 -21.98
C GLU A 4 14.45 -5.37 -23.01
N GLY A 5 14.87 -6.64 -22.82
CA GLY A 5 15.82 -7.31 -23.70
C GLY A 5 15.30 -7.52 -25.12
N CYS A 6 13.99 -7.71 -25.32
CA CYS A 6 13.40 -7.86 -26.65
C CYS A 6 13.07 -6.52 -27.35
N GLY A 7 13.24 -5.38 -26.67
CA GLY A 7 12.95 -4.05 -27.20
C GLY A 7 11.47 -3.62 -27.14
N TYR A 8 10.60 -4.40 -26.47
CA TYR A 8 9.18 -4.08 -26.31
C TYR A 8 8.96 -2.85 -25.42
N LEU A 9 9.67 -2.77 -24.29
CA LEU A 9 9.51 -1.66 -23.34
C LEU A 9 9.82 -0.30 -23.92
N ALA A 10 10.80 -0.21 -24.82
CA ALA A 10 11.14 1.05 -25.50
C ALA A 10 9.98 1.55 -26.37
N ARG A 11 9.32 0.63 -27.09
CA ARG A 11 8.16 0.96 -27.94
C ARG A 11 6.93 1.32 -27.09
N ALA A 12 6.70 0.56 -26.02
CA ALA A 12 5.61 0.87 -25.09
C ALA A 12 5.80 2.24 -24.43
N ALA A 13 7.03 2.57 -24.00
CA ALA A 13 7.35 3.88 -23.46
C ALA A 13 7.12 5.02 -24.48
N PHE A 14 7.50 4.81 -25.76
CA PHE A 14 7.24 5.75 -26.82
C PHE A 14 5.73 5.98 -27.06
N LEU A 15 4.93 4.91 -27.07
CA LEU A 15 3.48 5.02 -27.23
C LEU A 15 2.82 5.75 -26.06
N MET A 16 3.29 5.49 -24.83
CA MET A 16 2.76 6.08 -23.60
C MET A 16 3.25 7.52 -23.36
N ASP A 17 4.30 7.98 -24.06
CA ASP A 17 4.86 9.31 -23.88
C ASP A 17 3.81 10.39 -24.07
N ARG A 18 2.97 10.28 -25.09
CA ARG A 18 1.90 11.24 -25.37
C ARG A 18 0.93 11.41 -24.19
N LEU A 19 0.59 10.32 -23.51
CA LEU A 19 -0.30 10.35 -22.35
C LEU A 19 0.41 10.92 -21.13
N LEU A 20 1.66 10.49 -20.89
CA LEU A 20 2.46 10.94 -19.75
C LEU A 20 2.82 12.41 -19.82
N VAL A 21 3.15 12.93 -21.01
CA VAL A 21 3.40 14.36 -21.23
C VAL A 21 2.14 15.19 -20.89
N GLY A 22 0.95 14.70 -21.16
CA GLY A 22 -0.31 15.34 -20.77
C GLY A 22 -0.44 15.59 -19.27
N VAL A 23 0.13 14.73 -18.43
CA VAL A 23 0.14 14.87 -16.97
C VAL A 23 1.47 15.46 -16.44
N GLY A 24 2.37 15.87 -17.33
CA GLY A 24 3.64 16.53 -16.98
C GLY A 24 4.81 15.60 -16.67
N LEU A 25 4.68 14.29 -16.96
CA LEU A 25 5.73 13.29 -16.88
C LEU A 25 6.36 13.06 -18.26
N SER A 26 7.57 12.54 -18.33
CA SER A 26 8.21 12.12 -19.57
C SER A 26 7.96 10.65 -19.86
N GLY A 27 8.07 10.21 -21.12
CA GLY A 27 7.94 8.80 -21.49
C GLY A 27 8.94 7.88 -20.79
N LYS A 28 10.11 8.41 -20.38
CA LYS A 28 11.07 7.67 -19.55
C LYS A 28 10.51 7.25 -18.19
N SER A 29 9.47 7.94 -17.69
CA SER A 29 8.79 7.61 -16.42
C SER A 29 7.90 6.35 -16.52
N PHE A 30 7.57 5.90 -17.73
CA PHE A 30 6.72 4.74 -17.94
C PHE A 30 7.25 3.47 -17.27
N ILE A 31 8.53 3.17 -17.48
CA ILE A 31 9.18 1.95 -16.93
C ILE A 31 9.20 1.97 -15.40
N PRO A 32 9.65 3.04 -14.71
CA PRO A 32 9.53 3.19 -13.28
C PRO A 32 8.11 3.00 -12.73
N LEU A 33 7.12 3.65 -13.35
CA LEU A 33 5.73 3.57 -12.91
C LEU A 33 5.14 2.18 -13.12
N LEU A 34 5.43 1.53 -14.26
CA LEU A 34 5.00 0.15 -14.51
C LEU A 34 5.62 -0.82 -13.50
N SER A 35 6.90 -0.67 -13.19
CA SER A 35 7.58 -1.49 -12.18
C SER A 35 6.97 -1.31 -10.78
N SER A 36 6.43 -0.12 -10.50
CA SER A 36 5.83 0.22 -9.20
C SER A 36 4.51 -0.53 -8.93
N PHE A 37 3.84 -1.08 -9.94
CA PHE A 37 2.70 -1.98 -9.74
C PHE A 37 3.09 -3.29 -9.05
N ALA A 38 4.31 -3.77 -9.28
CA ALA A 38 4.81 -4.91 -8.52
C ALA A 38 5.30 -4.47 -7.13
N CYS A 39 6.21 -3.48 -7.09
CA CYS A 39 6.74 -2.90 -5.87
C CYS A 39 7.28 -1.49 -6.14
N ALA A 40 6.99 -0.53 -5.26
CA ALA A 40 7.46 0.84 -5.42
C ALA A 40 8.99 0.97 -5.36
N ILE A 41 9.68 0.10 -4.60
CA ILE A 41 11.13 0.15 -4.43
C ILE A 41 11.88 -0.01 -5.75
N PRO A 42 11.72 -1.11 -6.54
CA PRO A 42 12.38 -1.24 -7.83
C PRO A 42 11.91 -0.16 -8.83
N GLY A 43 10.67 0.31 -8.73
CA GLY A 43 10.19 1.42 -9.54
C GLY A 43 10.95 2.72 -9.27
N ILE A 44 11.15 3.08 -8.00
CA ILE A 44 11.93 4.27 -7.60
C ILE A 44 13.40 4.12 -8.01
N MET A 45 13.99 2.94 -7.83
CA MET A 45 15.37 2.68 -8.26
C MET A 45 15.52 2.76 -9.78
N ALA A 46 14.50 2.32 -10.55
CA ALA A 46 14.50 2.44 -12.01
C ALA A 46 14.44 3.90 -12.47
N ALA A 47 13.94 4.83 -11.66
CA ALA A 47 13.92 6.26 -11.98
C ALA A 47 15.33 6.88 -12.12
N ARG A 48 16.39 6.18 -11.69
CA ARG A 48 17.80 6.58 -11.94
C ARG A 48 18.12 6.74 -13.42
N THR A 49 17.42 6.03 -14.30
CA THR A 49 17.59 6.12 -15.75
C THR A 49 17.10 7.44 -16.33
N ILE A 50 16.37 8.24 -15.54
CA ILE A 50 15.89 9.56 -15.95
C ILE A 50 16.98 10.58 -15.64
N GLU A 51 17.56 11.17 -16.69
CA GLU A 51 18.67 12.12 -16.58
C GLU A 51 18.23 13.45 -15.96
N ASN A 52 17.04 13.93 -16.37
CA ASN A 52 16.50 15.18 -15.86
C ASN A 52 16.08 15.05 -14.40
N ARG A 53 16.72 15.83 -13.52
CA ARG A 53 16.43 15.82 -12.08
C ARG A 53 14.98 16.15 -11.76
N ARG A 54 14.34 17.05 -12.50
CA ARG A 54 12.93 17.43 -12.34
C ARG A 54 12.02 16.22 -12.57
N ASP A 55 12.14 15.58 -13.73
CA ASP A 55 11.29 14.47 -14.13
C ASP A 55 11.56 13.23 -13.27
N ARG A 56 12.82 13.03 -12.88
CA ARG A 56 13.20 11.98 -11.94
C ARG A 56 12.55 12.17 -10.58
N LEU A 57 12.60 13.35 -9.96
CA LEU A 57 11.96 13.62 -8.67
C LEU A 57 10.46 13.51 -8.76
N LEU A 58 9.84 14.03 -9.81
CA LEU A 58 8.40 13.90 -10.04
C LEU A 58 7.99 12.44 -10.13
N THR A 59 8.73 11.61 -10.88
CA THR A 59 8.49 10.18 -11.01
C THR A 59 8.65 9.46 -9.66
N ILE A 60 9.70 9.76 -8.89
CA ILE A 60 9.95 9.18 -7.56
C ILE A 60 8.80 9.49 -6.59
N LEU A 61 8.26 10.70 -6.62
CA LEU A 61 7.16 11.08 -5.74
C LEU A 61 5.83 10.46 -6.13
N VAL A 62 5.59 10.25 -7.42
CA VAL A 62 4.33 9.67 -7.94
C VAL A 62 4.33 8.15 -7.87
N ALA A 63 5.49 7.50 -8.03
CA ALA A 63 5.62 6.05 -8.05
C ALA A 63 4.95 5.30 -6.87
N PRO A 64 5.01 5.76 -5.61
CA PRO A 64 4.37 5.08 -4.49
C PRO A 64 2.83 5.09 -4.50
N LEU A 65 2.20 5.96 -5.31
CA LEU A 65 0.75 6.00 -5.49
C LEU A 65 0.25 4.81 -6.34
N MET A 66 1.11 4.20 -7.16
CA MET A 66 0.76 3.00 -7.89
C MET A 66 0.41 1.86 -6.92
N SER A 67 -0.70 1.19 -7.18
CA SER A 67 -1.16 0.07 -6.34
C SER A 67 -0.24 -1.13 -6.51
N CYS A 68 0.62 -1.38 -5.52
CA CYS A 68 1.52 -2.54 -5.52
C CYS A 68 0.80 -3.83 -5.09
N SER A 69 1.41 -4.98 -5.42
CA SER A 69 0.85 -6.31 -5.12
C SER A 69 0.63 -6.59 -3.64
N ALA A 70 1.41 -5.97 -2.74
CA ALA A 70 1.24 -6.10 -1.27
C ALA A 70 -0.10 -5.56 -0.74
N ARG A 71 -0.85 -4.79 -1.54
CA ARG A 71 -2.21 -4.32 -1.19
C ARG A 71 -3.29 -5.37 -1.45
N LEU A 72 -3.03 -6.32 -2.36
CA LEU A 72 -4.01 -7.32 -2.77
C LEU A 72 -4.60 -8.14 -1.62
N PRO A 73 -3.82 -8.69 -0.67
CA PRO A 73 -4.37 -9.48 0.43
C PRO A 73 -5.42 -8.72 1.24
N VAL A 74 -5.17 -7.44 1.53
CA VAL A 74 -6.11 -6.57 2.26
C VAL A 74 -7.38 -6.36 1.46
N TYR A 75 -7.26 -6.08 0.16
CA TYR A 75 -8.43 -5.90 -0.71
C TYR A 75 -9.25 -7.17 -0.85
N LEU A 76 -8.59 -8.33 -1.01
CA LEU A 76 -9.25 -9.62 -1.12
C LEU A 76 -10.01 -9.97 0.15
N LEU A 77 -9.40 -9.78 1.34
CA LEU A 77 -10.05 -10.02 2.62
C LEU A 77 -11.29 -9.14 2.78
N LEU A 78 -11.16 -7.82 2.59
CA LEU A 78 -12.27 -6.89 2.80
C LEU A 78 -13.36 -7.06 1.73
N CYS A 79 -13.00 -7.34 0.48
CA CYS A 79 -13.98 -7.64 -0.57
C CYS A 79 -14.76 -8.93 -0.25
N SER A 80 -14.08 -10.00 0.14
CA SER A 80 -14.73 -11.27 0.49
C SER A 80 -15.59 -11.18 1.77
N ALA A 81 -15.18 -10.30 2.69
CA ALA A 81 -15.90 -10.07 3.93
C ALA A 81 -17.18 -9.24 3.77
N PHE A 82 -17.14 -8.15 2.99
CA PHE A 82 -18.18 -7.13 3.04
C PHE A 82 -18.84 -6.81 1.69
N VAL A 83 -18.20 -7.16 0.56
CA VAL A 83 -18.81 -6.93 -0.76
C VAL A 83 -19.67 -8.14 -1.15
N PRO A 84 -20.96 -7.94 -1.43
CA PRO A 84 -21.85 -9.04 -1.84
C PRO A 84 -21.40 -9.63 -3.18
N ASN A 85 -21.41 -10.96 -3.27
CA ASN A 85 -20.98 -11.68 -4.45
C ASN A 85 -22.11 -11.75 -5.51
N VAL A 86 -22.50 -10.60 -6.02
CA VAL A 86 -23.56 -10.45 -7.02
C VAL A 86 -22.95 -10.22 -8.40
N ALA A 87 -23.55 -10.80 -9.44
CA ALA A 87 -23.16 -10.52 -10.82
C ALA A 87 -23.58 -9.11 -11.22
N VAL A 88 -22.68 -8.36 -11.86
CA VAL A 88 -22.96 -7.01 -12.34
C VAL A 88 -23.60 -7.10 -13.74
N GLY A 89 -24.91 -6.86 -13.79
CA GLY A 89 -25.68 -6.96 -15.03
C GLY A 89 -25.76 -8.40 -15.54
N ASN A 90 -25.81 -8.57 -16.87
CA ASN A 90 -25.89 -9.88 -17.55
C ASN A 90 -24.48 -10.46 -17.85
N SER A 91 -23.45 -10.06 -17.12
CA SER A 91 -22.05 -10.42 -17.38
C SER A 91 -21.48 -11.41 -16.35
N TRP A 92 -20.43 -12.10 -16.74
CA TRP A 92 -19.65 -13.00 -15.87
C TRP A 92 -18.86 -12.25 -14.79
N ILE A 93 -18.92 -10.90 -14.79
CA ILE A 93 -18.15 -10.06 -13.89
C ILE A 93 -18.90 -9.95 -12.56
N ARG A 94 -18.21 -10.30 -11.48
CA ARG A 94 -18.75 -10.20 -10.11
C ARG A 94 -18.39 -8.87 -9.47
N LEU A 95 -19.24 -8.36 -8.61
CA LEU A 95 -19.06 -7.06 -7.94
C LEU A 95 -17.70 -6.94 -7.20
N PRO A 96 -17.19 -7.95 -6.49
CA PRO A 96 -15.85 -7.87 -5.88
C PRO A 96 -14.74 -7.61 -6.89
N ALA A 97 -14.82 -8.18 -8.11
CA ALA A 97 -13.82 -7.93 -9.15
C ALA A 97 -13.86 -6.48 -9.65
N VAL A 98 -15.06 -5.90 -9.77
CA VAL A 98 -15.21 -4.48 -10.13
C VAL A 98 -14.65 -3.57 -9.05
N VAL A 99 -14.91 -3.88 -7.78
CA VAL A 99 -14.35 -3.12 -6.64
C VAL A 99 -12.83 -3.21 -6.64
N LEU A 100 -12.25 -4.39 -6.82
CA LEU A 100 -10.80 -4.55 -6.94
C LEU A 100 -10.21 -3.74 -8.09
N ALA A 101 -10.81 -3.83 -9.29
CA ALA A 101 -10.37 -3.05 -10.45
C ALA A 101 -10.47 -1.54 -10.20
N SER A 102 -11.53 -1.09 -9.50
CA SER A 102 -11.71 0.32 -9.15
C SER A 102 -10.63 0.82 -8.20
N MET A 103 -10.15 0.01 -7.25
CA MET A 103 -9.05 0.38 -6.33
C MET A 103 -7.73 0.62 -7.09
N TYR A 104 -7.43 -0.22 -8.09
CA TYR A 104 -6.27 0.00 -8.96
C TYR A 104 -6.45 1.25 -9.82
N LEU A 105 -7.63 1.45 -10.39
CA LEU A 105 -7.94 2.61 -11.21
C LEU A 105 -7.85 3.92 -10.39
N ILE A 106 -8.35 3.94 -9.16
CA ILE A 106 -8.23 5.08 -8.24
C ILE A 106 -6.75 5.42 -8.02
N GLY A 107 -5.89 4.42 -7.78
CA GLY A 107 -4.46 4.63 -7.63
C GLY A 107 -3.84 5.33 -8.85
N VAL A 108 -4.15 4.86 -10.06
CA VAL A 108 -3.64 5.45 -11.32
C VAL A 108 -4.18 6.86 -11.52
N LEU A 109 -5.49 7.09 -11.31
CA LEU A 109 -6.10 8.40 -11.48
C LEU A 109 -5.53 9.43 -10.49
N VAL A 110 -5.41 9.05 -9.23
CA VAL A 110 -4.82 9.93 -8.21
C VAL A 110 -3.35 10.22 -8.53
N ALA A 111 -2.58 9.22 -8.98
CA ALA A 111 -1.21 9.42 -9.41
C ALA A 111 -1.11 10.40 -10.59
N ALA A 112 -1.99 10.30 -11.58
CA ALA A 112 -2.05 11.24 -12.70
C ALA A 112 -2.41 12.66 -12.25
N ILE A 113 -3.39 12.81 -11.34
CA ILE A 113 -3.79 14.11 -10.78
C ILE A 113 -2.63 14.73 -9.99
N VAL A 114 -1.99 13.95 -9.11
CA VAL A 114 -0.85 14.41 -8.31
C VAL A 114 0.34 14.78 -9.21
N ALA A 115 0.64 13.98 -10.23
CA ALA A 115 1.67 14.30 -11.22
C ALA A 115 1.39 15.64 -11.92
N PHE A 116 0.14 15.84 -12.35
CA PHE A 116 -0.30 17.07 -12.99
C PHE A 116 -0.18 18.28 -12.05
N ILE A 117 -0.63 18.17 -10.79
CA ILE A 117 -0.53 19.25 -9.81
C ILE A 117 0.94 19.56 -9.50
N LEU A 118 1.76 18.54 -9.20
CA LEU A 118 3.18 18.72 -8.88
C LEU A 118 3.98 19.31 -10.03
N SER A 119 3.68 18.90 -11.27
CA SER A 119 4.34 19.43 -12.47
C SER A 119 4.03 20.91 -12.73
N ARG A 120 2.85 21.39 -12.29
CA ARG A 120 2.42 22.78 -12.44
C ARG A 120 2.78 23.68 -11.26
N THR A 121 3.00 23.10 -10.08
CA THR A 121 3.29 23.87 -8.85
C THR A 121 4.77 23.87 -8.51
N ILE A 122 5.30 22.73 -8.05
CA ILE A 122 6.67 22.60 -7.52
C ILE A 122 7.68 22.41 -8.65
N PHE A 123 7.35 21.54 -9.61
CA PHE A 123 8.25 21.17 -10.71
C PHE A 123 7.85 21.86 -12.02
N ARG A 124 7.87 23.19 -12.04
CA ARG A 124 7.53 23.97 -13.25
C ARG A 124 8.59 23.81 -14.33
N GLY A 125 8.14 23.74 -15.56
CA GLY A 125 8.98 23.65 -16.76
C GLY A 125 8.43 22.66 -17.79
N PRO A 126 8.81 22.78 -19.07
CA PRO A 126 8.42 21.81 -20.07
C PRO A 126 9.09 20.47 -19.81
N PRO A 127 8.40 19.34 -20.01
CA PRO A 127 9.02 18.02 -20.00
C PRO A 127 10.07 17.97 -21.13
N GLN A 128 11.15 17.23 -20.89
CA GLN A 128 12.15 17.04 -21.95
C GLN A 128 11.57 16.21 -23.09
N PRO A 129 11.91 16.55 -24.35
CA PRO A 129 11.48 15.74 -25.48
C PRO A 129 12.02 14.32 -25.34
N PHE A 130 11.14 13.35 -25.52
CA PHE A 130 11.50 11.95 -25.46
C PHE A 130 12.12 11.52 -26.80
N VAL A 131 13.44 11.51 -26.83
CA VAL A 131 14.19 10.97 -27.95
C VAL A 131 14.70 9.60 -27.56
N LEU A 132 14.21 8.56 -28.20
CA LEU A 132 14.62 7.17 -27.97
C LEU A 132 14.88 6.49 -29.30
N GLU A 133 16.08 5.96 -29.48
CA GLU A 133 16.36 5.04 -30.58
C GLU A 133 15.62 3.72 -30.31
N LEU A 134 14.75 3.32 -31.24
CA LEU A 134 14.00 2.09 -31.11
C LEU A 134 14.93 0.90 -31.41
N PRO A 135 15.25 0.08 -30.40
CA PRO A 135 16.09 -1.10 -30.63
C PRO A 135 15.42 -2.07 -31.59
N SER A 136 16.20 -2.77 -32.40
CA SER A 136 15.70 -3.86 -33.25
C SER A 136 15.10 -4.97 -32.37
N TRP A 137 14.06 -5.66 -32.86
CA TRP A 137 13.53 -6.84 -32.20
C TRP A 137 14.59 -7.92 -32.09
N ARG A 138 14.86 -8.38 -30.87
CA ARG A 138 15.83 -9.44 -30.57
C ARG A 138 15.24 -10.42 -29.57
N TRP A 139 15.58 -11.70 -29.74
CA TRP A 139 15.29 -12.69 -28.70
C TRP A 139 16.11 -12.38 -27.45
N PRO A 140 15.50 -12.37 -26.26
CA PRO A 140 16.22 -12.11 -25.03
C PRO A 140 17.25 -13.23 -24.76
N GLN A 141 18.46 -12.84 -24.41
CA GLN A 141 19.50 -13.79 -24.00
C GLN A 141 19.24 -14.20 -22.56
N PHE A 142 18.89 -15.47 -22.32
CA PHE A 142 18.53 -15.96 -20.99
C PHE A 142 19.62 -15.74 -19.94
N ALA A 143 20.90 -15.85 -20.31
CA ALA A 143 22.01 -15.59 -19.40
C ALA A 143 22.01 -14.14 -18.89
N VAL A 144 21.81 -13.16 -19.78
CA VAL A 144 21.74 -11.74 -19.44
C VAL A 144 20.50 -11.44 -18.59
N VAL A 145 19.36 -12.06 -18.93
CA VAL A 145 18.13 -11.93 -18.14
C VAL A 145 18.31 -12.49 -16.74
N ALA A 146 18.88 -13.69 -16.61
CA ALA A 146 19.13 -14.34 -15.31
C ALA A 146 20.07 -13.49 -14.44
N GLU A 147 21.15 -12.94 -15.02
CA GLU A 147 22.10 -12.08 -14.31
C GLU A 147 21.42 -10.81 -13.78
N ARG A 148 20.64 -10.10 -14.62
CA ARG A 148 19.90 -8.92 -14.22
C ARG A 148 18.87 -9.21 -13.13
N VAL A 149 18.15 -10.36 -13.24
CA VAL A 149 17.20 -10.78 -12.19
C VAL A 149 17.94 -11.07 -10.89
N ARG A 150 19.08 -11.76 -10.94
CA ARG A 150 19.91 -12.04 -9.77
C ARG A 150 20.40 -10.76 -9.10
N GLU A 151 20.96 -9.82 -9.87
CA GLU A 151 21.42 -8.52 -9.35
C GLU A 151 20.29 -7.71 -8.71
N ALA A 152 19.14 -7.64 -9.37
CA ALA A 152 17.98 -6.95 -8.84
C ALA A 152 17.45 -7.61 -7.56
N ALA A 153 17.39 -8.94 -7.51
CA ALA A 153 16.96 -9.70 -6.33
C ALA A 153 17.92 -9.50 -5.14
N VAL A 154 19.23 -9.62 -5.37
CA VAL A 154 20.24 -9.42 -4.32
C VAL A 154 20.24 -7.97 -3.81
N SER A 155 20.14 -7.00 -4.72
CA SER A 155 20.04 -5.58 -4.34
C SER A 155 18.77 -5.29 -3.53
N PHE A 156 17.64 -5.89 -3.91
CA PHE A 156 16.40 -5.78 -3.17
C PHE A 156 16.51 -6.39 -1.77
N LEU A 157 17.02 -7.64 -1.66
CA LEU A 157 17.20 -8.30 -0.37
C LEU A 157 18.10 -7.49 0.56
N LYS A 158 19.24 -7.01 0.07
CA LYS A 158 20.19 -6.24 0.87
C LYS A 158 19.66 -4.88 1.31
N ASN A 159 18.93 -4.18 0.47
CA ASN A 159 18.49 -2.81 0.75
C ASN A 159 17.11 -2.75 1.41
N ALA A 160 16.16 -3.55 0.94
CA ALA A 160 14.79 -3.52 1.44
C ALA A 160 14.55 -4.58 2.53
N GLY A 161 15.06 -5.80 2.35
CA GLY A 161 14.83 -6.90 3.30
C GLY A 161 15.39 -6.60 4.69
N THR A 162 16.63 -6.07 4.78
CA THR A 162 17.22 -5.68 6.06
C THR A 162 16.43 -4.57 6.77
N LEU A 163 15.90 -3.63 6.01
CA LEU A 163 15.12 -2.53 6.56
C LEU A 163 13.74 -3.00 7.04
N ILE A 164 13.07 -3.85 6.24
CA ILE A 164 11.79 -4.45 6.63
C ILE A 164 11.97 -5.22 7.93
N LEU A 165 13.02 -6.06 8.04
CA LEU A 165 13.32 -6.81 9.25
C LEU A 165 13.53 -5.88 10.46
N ALA A 166 14.35 -4.83 10.31
CA ALA A 166 14.63 -3.89 11.38
C ALA A 166 13.36 -3.18 11.88
N VAL A 167 12.54 -2.68 10.96
CA VAL A 167 11.29 -1.99 11.34
C VAL A 167 10.26 -2.98 11.90
N SER A 168 10.21 -4.22 11.41
CA SER A 168 9.34 -5.27 11.97
C SER A 168 9.71 -5.63 13.41
N ILE A 169 11.02 -5.70 13.72
CA ILE A 169 11.49 -5.90 15.11
C ILE A 169 11.04 -4.74 16.01
N VAL A 170 11.14 -3.50 15.53
CA VAL A 170 10.69 -2.32 16.30
C VAL A 170 9.19 -2.37 16.57
N VAL A 171 8.37 -2.67 15.55
CA VAL A 171 6.92 -2.77 15.70
C VAL A 171 6.53 -3.95 16.59
N TRP A 172 7.22 -5.10 16.46
CA TRP A 172 7.04 -6.21 17.37
C TRP A 172 7.34 -5.83 18.84
N ALA A 173 8.46 -5.12 19.07
CA ALA A 173 8.79 -4.64 20.40
C ALA A 173 7.73 -3.67 20.96
N LEU A 174 7.24 -2.73 20.15
CA LEU A 174 6.17 -1.80 20.54
C LEU A 174 4.84 -2.53 20.83
N GLY A 175 4.56 -3.63 20.13
CA GLY A 175 3.40 -4.48 20.37
C GLY A 175 3.54 -5.41 21.58
N SER A 176 4.79 -5.75 21.97
CA SER A 176 5.06 -6.69 23.06
C SER A 176 5.31 -5.98 24.42
N PHE A 177 5.61 -4.69 24.42
CA PHE A 177 5.89 -3.92 25.64
C PHE A 177 4.91 -2.75 25.82
N PRO A 178 4.55 -2.38 27.09
CA PRO A 178 4.84 -3.10 28.33
C PRO A 178 4.07 -4.42 28.38
N ARG A 179 4.71 -5.44 28.94
CA ARG A 179 4.01 -6.71 29.18
C ARG A 179 2.92 -6.46 30.24
N PRO A 180 1.67 -6.92 30.04
CA PRO A 180 0.69 -6.88 31.09
C PRO A 180 1.23 -7.67 32.28
N VAL A 181 0.87 -7.27 33.50
CA VAL A 181 1.21 -7.98 34.74
C VAL A 181 0.30 -9.22 34.82
N LEU A 182 0.48 -10.13 33.89
CA LEU A 182 0.13 -11.53 34.05
C LEU A 182 1.22 -12.13 34.93
N GLU A 183 0.86 -13.04 35.84
CA GLU A 183 1.77 -13.63 36.84
C GLU A 183 3.16 -13.88 36.26
N ALA A 184 4.19 -13.40 36.96
CA ALA A 184 5.54 -13.27 36.45
C ALA A 184 6.06 -14.59 35.83
N GLY A 185 6.05 -14.68 34.50
CA GLY A 185 6.64 -15.80 33.75
C GLY A 185 5.75 -16.50 32.73
N ALA A 186 4.44 -16.21 32.67
CA ALA A 186 3.56 -16.82 31.68
C ALA A 186 3.61 -16.00 30.37
N ASN A 187 3.99 -16.63 29.26
CA ASN A 187 3.66 -16.09 27.94
C ASN A 187 2.14 -16.19 27.76
N PRO A 188 1.49 -15.21 27.13
CA PRO A 188 0.07 -15.30 26.85
C PRO A 188 -0.20 -16.54 25.98
N GLU A 189 -0.77 -17.58 26.58
CA GLU A 189 -1.01 -18.87 25.91
C GLU A 189 -2.36 -18.86 25.18
N THR A 190 -3.29 -17.99 25.62
CA THR A 190 -4.61 -17.90 24.99
C THR A 190 -4.70 -16.68 24.06
N ALA A 191 -5.49 -16.81 22.99
CA ALA A 191 -5.72 -15.72 22.03
C ALA A 191 -6.34 -14.48 22.70
N GLU A 192 -7.15 -14.66 23.75
CA GLU A 192 -7.75 -13.57 24.52
C GLU A 192 -6.68 -12.77 25.30
N GLU A 193 -5.74 -13.47 25.94
CA GLU A 193 -4.61 -12.84 26.64
C GLU A 193 -3.68 -12.08 25.70
N GLN A 194 -3.45 -12.58 24.49
CA GLN A 194 -2.69 -11.89 23.46
C GLN A 194 -3.38 -10.60 23.01
N GLY A 195 -4.70 -10.63 22.84
CA GLY A 195 -5.50 -9.46 22.51
C GLY A 195 -5.47 -8.39 23.62
N GLU A 196 -5.55 -8.80 24.89
CA GLU A 196 -5.43 -7.88 26.03
C GLU A 196 -4.01 -7.32 26.22
N ALA A 197 -3.00 -8.15 26.01
CA ALA A 197 -1.62 -7.72 26.04
C ALA A 197 -1.36 -6.62 24.97
N LEU A 198 -1.90 -6.81 23.77
CA LEU A 198 -1.78 -5.79 22.72
C LEU A 198 -2.53 -4.50 23.08
N ARG A 199 -3.69 -4.58 23.74
CA ARG A 199 -4.44 -3.40 24.22
C ARG A 199 -3.65 -2.54 25.21
N GLN A 200 -2.81 -3.16 26.03
CA GLN A 200 -1.99 -2.49 27.03
C GLN A 200 -0.61 -2.06 26.50
N SER A 201 -0.20 -2.59 25.35
CA SER A 201 1.08 -2.27 24.72
C SER A 201 1.18 -0.81 24.24
N PHE A 202 2.39 -0.35 23.97
CA PHE A 202 2.63 0.97 23.37
C PHE A 202 1.87 1.13 22.03
N LEU A 203 1.77 0.04 21.26
CA LEU A 203 1.06 0.04 20.00
C LEU A 203 -0.45 0.24 20.20
N GLY A 204 -1.05 -0.42 21.18
CA GLY A 204 -2.47 -0.24 21.56
C GLY A 204 -2.75 1.17 22.09
N GLN A 205 -1.82 1.72 22.89
CA GLN A 205 -1.92 3.11 23.35
C GLN A 205 -1.83 4.11 22.19
N ALA A 206 -0.93 3.89 21.23
CA ALA A 206 -0.85 4.68 20.00
C ALA A 206 -2.15 4.62 19.20
N GLY A 207 -2.77 3.42 19.07
CA GLY A 207 -4.07 3.25 18.43
C GLY A 207 -5.17 4.10 19.08
N ARG A 208 -5.25 4.11 20.41
CA ARG A 208 -6.21 4.96 21.16
C ARG A 208 -5.93 6.46 21.02
N LEU A 209 -4.66 6.85 20.99
CA LEU A 209 -4.27 8.24 20.76
C LEU A 209 -4.70 8.75 19.38
N ILE A 210 -4.66 7.88 18.37
CA ILE A 210 -5.04 8.21 16.99
C ILE A 210 -6.55 8.08 16.77
N GLU A 211 -7.28 7.39 17.65
CA GLU A 211 -8.74 7.18 17.53
C GLU A 211 -9.52 8.44 17.17
N PRO A 212 -9.33 9.62 17.84
CA PRO A 212 -10.07 10.83 17.49
C PRO A 212 -9.85 11.29 16.04
N VAL A 213 -8.67 10.97 15.45
CA VAL A 213 -8.33 11.32 14.07
C VAL A 213 -8.95 10.35 13.07
N VAL A 214 -9.10 9.08 13.43
CA VAL A 214 -9.65 8.05 12.53
C VAL A 214 -11.15 7.81 12.71
N LYS A 215 -11.73 8.26 13.82
CA LYS A 215 -13.17 8.18 14.10
C LYS A 215 -14.06 8.80 13.00
N PRO A 216 -13.70 9.94 12.37
CA PRO A 216 -14.46 10.49 11.25
C PRO A 216 -14.49 9.58 9.98
N LEU A 217 -13.57 8.59 9.89
CA LEU A 217 -13.52 7.58 8.85
C LEU A 217 -14.39 6.36 9.19
N GLY A 218 -15.03 6.35 10.36
CA GLY A 218 -15.77 5.22 10.89
C GLY A 218 -14.91 4.14 11.53
N TRP A 219 -13.64 4.42 11.84
CA TRP A 219 -12.69 3.46 12.39
C TRP A 219 -12.63 3.56 13.92
N ASP A 220 -12.48 2.39 14.55
CA ASP A 220 -12.16 2.29 15.96
C ASP A 220 -10.63 2.30 16.20
N TRP A 221 -10.22 2.31 17.46
CA TRP A 221 -8.81 2.26 17.84
C TRP A 221 -8.10 1.00 17.33
N ARG A 222 -8.82 -0.12 17.13
CA ARG A 222 -8.27 -1.41 16.66
C ARG A 222 -7.80 -1.29 15.20
N ILE A 223 -8.64 -0.70 14.34
CA ILE A 223 -8.30 -0.42 12.94
C ILE A 223 -7.15 0.60 12.88
N GLY A 224 -7.18 1.64 13.73
CA GLY A 224 -6.09 2.60 13.86
C GLY A 224 -4.77 1.93 14.27
N CYS A 225 -4.81 1.05 15.26
CA CYS A 225 -3.66 0.26 15.71
C CYS A 225 -3.09 -0.61 14.57
N ALA A 226 -3.96 -1.34 13.84
CA ALA A 226 -3.55 -2.17 12.72
C ALA A 226 -2.94 -1.34 11.57
N ALA A 227 -3.47 -0.14 11.30
CA ALA A 227 -2.92 0.79 10.32
C ALA A 227 -1.52 1.27 10.70
N VAL A 228 -1.26 1.58 11.97
CA VAL A 228 0.08 1.96 12.45
C VAL A 228 1.04 0.77 12.42
N ALA A 229 0.59 -0.40 12.87
CA ALA A 229 1.38 -1.62 12.87
C ALA A 229 1.80 -2.09 11.47
N SER A 230 1.01 -1.75 10.44
CA SER A 230 1.28 -2.10 9.04
C SER A 230 2.32 -1.18 8.37
N PHE A 231 2.89 -0.21 9.10
CA PHE A 231 3.90 0.71 8.55
C PHE A 231 5.19 0.03 8.03
N PRO A 232 5.73 -1.06 8.63
CA PRO A 232 6.84 -1.79 8.06
C PRO A 232 6.51 -2.43 6.71
N ALA A 233 5.40 -3.15 6.68
CA ALA A 233 4.91 -3.88 5.52
C ALA A 233 3.37 -3.99 5.58
N ARG A 234 2.72 -3.77 4.46
CA ARG A 234 1.25 -3.64 4.39
C ARG A 234 0.51 -4.93 4.74
N GLU A 235 1.08 -6.07 4.40
CA GLU A 235 0.53 -7.40 4.71
C GLU A 235 0.44 -7.68 6.21
N VAL A 236 1.25 -7.02 7.03
CA VAL A 236 1.23 -7.16 8.50
C VAL A 236 -0.12 -6.78 9.11
N VAL A 237 -0.91 -5.94 8.42
CA VAL A 237 -2.26 -5.57 8.90
C VAL A 237 -3.15 -6.78 9.14
N LEU A 238 -3.05 -7.82 8.31
CA LEU A 238 -3.86 -9.04 8.47
C LEU A 238 -3.48 -9.80 9.74
N GLY A 239 -2.18 -9.96 9.98
CA GLY A 239 -1.69 -10.61 11.20
C GLY A 239 -2.09 -9.83 12.45
N VAL A 240 -1.96 -8.50 12.44
CA VAL A 240 -2.34 -7.65 13.58
C VAL A 240 -3.85 -7.70 13.83
N LEU A 241 -4.67 -7.67 12.78
CA LEU A 241 -6.12 -7.86 12.92
C LEU A 241 -6.44 -9.27 13.47
N GLY A 242 -5.71 -10.29 13.01
CA GLY A 242 -5.83 -11.65 13.53
C GLY A 242 -5.59 -11.71 15.06
N VAL A 243 -4.51 -11.10 15.52
CA VAL A 243 -4.18 -11.04 16.95
C VAL A 243 -5.23 -10.22 17.73
N ILE A 244 -5.63 -9.04 17.23
CA ILE A 244 -6.62 -8.18 17.89
C ILE A 244 -7.98 -8.87 18.04
N TYR A 245 -8.37 -9.69 17.05
CA TYR A 245 -9.65 -10.41 17.02
C TYR A 245 -9.54 -11.86 17.48
N ASN A 246 -8.47 -12.21 18.19
CA ASN A 246 -8.30 -13.49 18.91
C ASN A 246 -8.41 -14.73 17.99
N LEU A 247 -7.71 -14.73 16.85
CA LEU A 247 -7.66 -15.89 15.96
C LEU A 247 -6.80 -17.05 16.50
N GLY A 248 -5.98 -16.81 17.54
CA GLY A 248 -5.04 -17.80 18.06
C GLY A 248 -3.93 -18.12 17.05
N ASP A 249 -3.48 -19.37 17.01
CA ASP A 249 -2.38 -19.85 16.16
C ASP A 249 -2.78 -20.06 14.68
N VAL A 250 -3.97 -19.62 14.27
CA VAL A 250 -4.43 -19.77 12.88
C VAL A 250 -3.88 -18.65 12.01
N ASP A 251 -3.13 -19.01 10.96
CA ASP A 251 -2.59 -18.04 10.01
C ASP A 251 -3.73 -17.39 9.20
N PRO A 252 -3.94 -16.06 9.32
CA PRO A 252 -4.97 -15.37 8.54
C PRO A 252 -4.68 -15.32 7.04
N GLY A 253 -3.50 -15.79 6.60
CA GLY A 253 -3.15 -15.95 5.20
C GLY A 253 -3.66 -17.26 4.58
N GLU A 254 -4.02 -18.26 5.39
CA GLU A 254 -4.63 -19.51 4.94
C GLU A 254 -6.15 -19.38 4.77
N GLU A 255 -6.76 -20.26 3.95
CA GLU A 255 -8.21 -20.18 3.65
C GLU A 255 -9.08 -20.33 4.90
N GLU A 256 -8.71 -21.22 5.82
CA GLU A 256 -9.42 -21.41 7.08
C GLU A 256 -9.28 -20.20 8.01
N GLY A 257 -8.07 -19.67 8.16
CA GLY A 257 -7.79 -18.49 8.96
C GLY A 257 -8.46 -17.23 8.42
N ALA A 258 -8.42 -17.03 7.10
CA ALA A 258 -9.14 -15.95 6.45
C ALA A 258 -10.65 -16.04 6.68
N GLY A 259 -11.24 -17.24 6.60
CA GLY A 259 -12.66 -17.46 6.85
C GLY A 259 -13.07 -17.19 8.31
N MET A 260 -12.20 -17.52 9.27
CA MET A 260 -12.41 -17.24 10.69
C MET A 260 -12.29 -15.73 10.97
N LEU A 261 -11.27 -15.07 10.41
CA LEU A 261 -11.09 -13.62 10.53
C LEU A 261 -12.30 -12.86 9.97
N ILE A 262 -12.82 -13.25 8.81
CA ILE A 262 -14.01 -12.64 8.21
C ILE A 262 -15.21 -12.73 9.15
N ARG A 263 -15.44 -13.90 9.80
CA ARG A 263 -16.55 -14.06 10.74
C ARG A 263 -16.40 -13.14 11.96
N GLN A 264 -15.20 -13.04 12.50
CA GLN A 264 -14.93 -12.17 13.64
C GLN A 264 -15.02 -10.68 13.30
N LEU A 265 -14.51 -10.26 12.14
CA LEU A 265 -14.67 -8.88 11.65
C LEU A 265 -16.15 -8.51 11.46
N ARG A 266 -16.97 -9.43 10.95
CA ARG A 266 -18.44 -9.22 10.82
C ARG A 266 -19.17 -9.16 12.15
N ALA A 267 -18.65 -9.86 13.18
CA ALA A 267 -19.23 -9.88 14.52
C ALA A 267 -18.75 -8.69 15.39
N ALA A 268 -17.65 -8.05 15.03
CA ALA A 268 -17.03 -6.99 15.82
C ALA A 268 -17.95 -5.80 16.06
N THR A 269 -18.10 -5.39 17.32
CA THR A 269 -18.91 -4.26 17.77
C THR A 269 -18.03 -3.19 18.44
N TRP A 270 -18.51 -1.95 18.45
CA TRP A 270 -17.88 -0.86 19.19
C TRP A 270 -17.94 -1.14 20.69
N ASP A 271 -16.87 -0.81 21.40
CA ASP A 271 -16.79 -1.03 22.84
C ASP A 271 -17.98 -0.35 23.56
N GLY A 272 -18.77 -1.15 24.28
CA GLY A 272 -19.95 -0.70 25.02
C GLY A 272 -21.22 -0.43 24.20
N THR A 273 -21.25 -0.84 22.93
CA THR A 273 -22.44 -0.65 22.06
C THR A 273 -22.63 -1.86 21.14
N ASP A 274 -23.87 -2.17 20.77
CA ASP A 274 -24.18 -3.23 19.78
C ASP A 274 -23.97 -2.80 18.32
N ARG A 275 -23.41 -1.59 18.09
CA ARG A 275 -23.14 -1.10 16.75
C ARG A 275 -21.94 -1.80 16.14
N LYS A 276 -22.10 -2.35 14.94
CA LYS A 276 -21.01 -3.00 14.21
C LYS A 276 -19.90 -2.00 13.85
N VAL A 277 -18.64 -2.42 14.05
CA VAL A 277 -17.46 -1.64 13.65
C VAL A 277 -17.30 -1.70 12.13
N PHE A 278 -17.34 -2.92 11.57
CA PHE A 278 -17.13 -3.13 10.15
C PHE A 278 -18.46 -3.15 9.40
N THR A 279 -18.67 -2.13 8.61
CA THR A 279 -19.76 -2.01 7.64
C THR A 279 -19.16 -1.86 6.24
N LEU A 280 -19.97 -1.98 5.19
CA LEU A 280 -19.49 -1.79 3.81
C LEU A 280 -18.80 -0.43 3.60
N PRO A 281 -19.32 0.72 4.08
CA PRO A 281 -18.61 2.00 4.01
C PRO A 281 -17.27 2.00 4.72
N VAL A 282 -17.16 1.36 5.90
CA VAL A 282 -15.91 1.26 6.64
C VAL A 282 -14.89 0.42 5.86
N ALA A 283 -15.31 -0.73 5.31
CA ALA A 283 -14.44 -1.59 4.52
C ALA A 283 -13.91 -0.86 3.27
N LEU A 284 -14.77 -0.13 2.55
CA LEU A 284 -14.37 0.69 1.40
C LEU A 284 -13.44 1.84 1.82
N SER A 285 -13.71 2.49 2.95
CA SER A 285 -12.84 3.53 3.53
C SER A 285 -11.44 3.00 3.82
N ILE A 286 -11.34 1.82 4.45
CA ILE A 286 -10.05 1.15 4.71
C ILE A 286 -9.34 0.85 3.38
N MET A 287 -10.03 0.27 2.40
CA MET A 287 -9.42 -0.04 1.10
C MET A 287 -8.88 1.20 0.40
N VAL A 288 -9.62 2.30 0.37
CA VAL A 288 -9.17 3.57 -0.23
C VAL A 288 -8.00 4.17 0.54
N PHE A 289 -8.03 4.13 1.87
CA PHE A 289 -6.90 4.57 2.67
C PHE A 289 -5.63 3.78 2.34
N PHE A 290 -5.70 2.45 2.34
CA PHE A 290 -4.57 1.59 1.97
C PHE A 290 -4.16 1.74 0.50
N ALA A 291 -5.08 2.16 -0.39
CA ALA A 291 -4.76 2.48 -1.77
C ALA A 291 -3.86 3.72 -1.91
N LEU A 292 -4.03 4.72 -1.07
CA LEU A 292 -3.40 6.03 -1.24
C LEU A 292 -2.29 6.32 -0.22
N CYS A 293 -2.29 5.69 0.96
CA CYS A 293 -1.35 5.99 2.04
C CYS A 293 0.10 5.55 1.75
N ALA A 294 1.04 6.21 2.44
CA ALA A 294 2.48 5.93 2.36
C ALA A 294 2.91 4.89 3.41
N GLN A 295 2.22 3.76 3.48
CA GLN A 295 2.53 2.70 4.47
C GLN A 295 3.58 1.71 3.96
N CYS A 296 4.81 2.17 3.77
CA CYS A 296 5.96 1.29 3.55
C CYS A 296 7.22 2.05 3.95
N ALA A 297 7.77 1.74 5.12
CA ALA A 297 8.98 2.38 5.62
C ALA A 297 10.14 2.27 4.64
N SER A 298 10.28 1.09 4.01
CA SER A 298 11.33 0.84 3.02
C SER A 298 11.24 1.75 1.81
N THR A 299 10.03 2.07 1.35
CA THR A 299 9.82 3.01 0.24
C THR A 299 10.30 4.41 0.61
N LEU A 300 9.99 4.90 1.81
CA LEU A 300 10.43 6.22 2.26
C LEU A 300 11.95 6.32 2.38
N VAL A 301 12.60 5.28 2.92
CA VAL A 301 14.07 5.25 3.01
C VAL A 301 14.72 5.23 1.63
N ILE A 302 14.15 4.47 0.67
CA ILE A 302 14.68 4.46 -0.70
C ILE A 302 14.46 5.82 -1.38
N ILE A 303 13.34 6.50 -1.18
CA ILE A 303 13.15 7.87 -1.65
C ILE A 303 14.26 8.77 -1.09
N GLY A 304 14.56 8.68 0.20
CA GLY A 304 15.64 9.44 0.83
C GLY A 304 17.01 9.17 0.22
N LYS A 305 17.34 7.92 -0.04
CA LYS A 305 18.60 7.51 -0.69
C LYS A 305 18.68 8.02 -2.13
N GLU A 306 17.61 7.89 -2.93
CA GLU A 306 17.58 8.29 -4.34
C GLU A 306 17.56 9.81 -4.55
N THR A 307 17.00 10.53 -3.60
CA THR A 307 16.94 12.01 -3.65
C THR A 307 18.08 12.67 -2.89
N ALA A 308 18.89 11.89 -2.14
CA ALA A 308 19.93 12.38 -1.23
C ALA A 308 19.41 13.45 -0.25
N SER A 309 18.15 13.35 0.19
CA SER A 309 17.49 14.31 1.06
C SER A 309 16.36 13.64 1.84
N TRP A 310 16.27 13.89 3.14
CA TRP A 310 15.17 13.44 3.99
C TRP A 310 13.89 14.30 3.87
N PHE A 311 13.99 15.45 3.20
CA PHE A 311 12.84 16.31 2.93
C PHE A 311 11.80 15.62 2.02
N TRP A 312 12.23 14.97 0.94
CA TRP A 312 11.33 14.34 -0.02
C TRP A 312 10.55 13.14 0.53
N PRO A 313 11.14 12.23 1.32
CA PRO A 313 10.38 11.21 2.06
C PRO A 313 9.30 11.81 2.96
N LEU A 314 9.62 12.88 3.71
CA LEU A 314 8.67 13.55 4.58
C LEU A 314 7.51 14.16 3.78
N VAL A 315 7.81 14.86 2.68
CA VAL A 315 6.80 15.39 1.76
C VAL A 315 5.92 14.26 1.22
N SER A 316 6.55 13.15 0.75
CA SER A 316 5.81 11.99 0.24
C SER A 316 4.88 11.39 1.29
N PHE A 317 5.38 11.17 2.50
CA PHE A 317 4.58 10.66 3.62
C PHE A 317 3.40 11.56 3.94
N THR A 318 3.64 12.88 4.06
CA THR A 318 2.61 13.84 4.47
C THR A 318 1.50 13.95 3.44
N TYR A 319 1.83 14.16 2.16
CA TYR A 319 0.78 14.35 1.15
C TYR A 319 0.00 13.06 0.88
N MET A 320 0.68 11.91 0.86
CA MET A 320 0.00 10.62 0.63
C MET A 320 -0.93 10.27 1.80
N THR A 321 -0.48 10.49 3.05
CA THR A 321 -1.32 10.25 4.23
C THR A 321 -2.52 11.20 4.25
N ALA A 322 -2.32 12.48 3.92
CA ALA A 322 -3.41 13.45 3.81
C ALA A 322 -4.42 13.06 2.72
N LEU A 323 -3.96 12.68 1.52
CA LEU A 323 -4.82 12.19 0.45
C LEU A 323 -5.58 10.93 0.84
N ALA A 324 -4.92 9.98 1.51
CA ALA A 324 -5.54 8.75 1.98
C ALA A 324 -6.63 9.04 3.00
N TRP A 325 -6.36 9.94 3.96
CA TRP A 325 -7.34 10.34 4.97
C TRP A 325 -8.55 11.04 4.34
N ILE A 326 -8.33 12.01 3.45
CA ILE A 326 -9.39 12.72 2.73
C ILE A 326 -10.22 11.76 1.89
N GLY A 327 -9.59 10.88 1.11
CA GLY A 327 -10.27 9.90 0.29
C GLY A 327 -11.12 8.93 1.09
N ALA A 328 -10.57 8.38 2.19
CA ALA A 328 -11.25 7.49 3.11
C ALA A 328 -12.45 8.18 3.79
N PHE A 329 -12.28 9.44 4.21
CA PHE A 329 -13.33 10.25 4.80
C PHE A 329 -14.51 10.44 3.83
N PHE A 330 -14.25 10.85 2.60
CA PHE A 330 -15.33 11.04 1.62
C PHE A 330 -16.06 9.73 1.32
N VAL A 331 -15.33 8.62 1.15
CA VAL A 331 -15.94 7.31 0.89
C VAL A 331 -16.82 6.87 2.06
N PHE A 332 -16.38 7.06 3.29
CA PHE A 332 -17.17 6.74 4.47
C PHE A 332 -18.43 7.62 4.58
N GLN A 333 -18.29 8.94 4.43
CA GLN A 333 -19.42 9.88 4.54
C GLN A 333 -20.47 9.66 3.43
N ILE A 334 -20.01 9.46 2.19
CA ILE A 334 -20.91 9.20 1.06
C ILE A 334 -21.59 7.83 1.24
N GLY A 335 -20.85 6.79 1.62
CA GLY A 335 -21.40 5.46 1.85
C GLY A 335 -22.47 5.43 2.95
N THR A 336 -22.22 6.14 4.07
CA THR A 336 -23.21 6.27 5.15
C THR A 336 -24.42 7.11 4.75
N ALA A 337 -24.24 8.16 3.96
CA ALA A 337 -25.33 9.00 3.44
C ALA A 337 -26.23 8.23 2.45
N LEU A 338 -25.65 7.28 1.69
CA LEU A 338 -26.39 6.39 0.78
C LEU A 338 -27.08 5.21 1.50
N GLY A 339 -26.86 5.07 2.82
CA GLY A 339 -27.49 4.00 3.63
C GLY A 339 -26.89 2.60 3.42
N TRP A 340 -25.62 2.52 3.03
CA TRP A 340 -24.91 1.25 2.78
C TRP A 340 -24.41 0.59 4.08
#